data_ca520f09c8821142ffe02c6020514294
#
_entry.id   ca520f09c8821142ffe02c6020514294
#
_cell.length_a   1.000
_cell.length_b   1.000
_cell.length_c   1.000
_cell.angle_alpha   90.00
_cell.angle_beta   90.00
_cell.angle_gamma   90.00
#
_symmetry.space_group_name_H-M   'P 1'
#
loop_
_entity.id
_entity.type
_entity.pdbx_description
1 polymer ?
#
loop_
_entity_poly.entity_id
_entity_poly.type
_entity_poly.pdbx_seq_one_letter_code
_entity_poly.pdbx_strand_id
1 'polypeptide(L)'
;AESGIPALIDKSVKTGQVSLEIRNFVRDPADIAAALLTRCGGATPYFQLTEQMFGAQEEWIGRLQTMSPADQQQLQALSPPQAVAAMGEQAGLIDFVRLRGIPADKARQCLADEAEFNQLVEMAQAATTEYPNFPGTPTFIINGELADNAGTWELLEPKIQQALR
;
A
#
# COMPACT_ATOMS: atom_id res chain seq x y z
N ALA A 1 -0.64 -8.10 11.74
CA ALA A 1 -1.60 -7.19 11.09
C ALA A 1 -2.61 -7.94 10.22
N GLU A 2 -2.16 -8.93 9.42
CA GLU A 2 -3.03 -9.62 8.45
C GLU A 2 -4.27 -10.29 9.06
N SER A 3 -4.16 -10.85 10.25
CA SER A 3 -5.31 -11.53 10.91
C SER A 3 -6.26 -10.59 11.65
N GLY A 4 -5.84 -9.38 11.97
CA GLY A 4 -6.61 -8.46 12.81
C GLY A 4 -7.52 -7.51 12.04
N ILE A 5 -7.10 -7.05 10.86
CA ILE A 5 -7.89 -6.11 10.06
C ILE A 5 -9.25 -6.69 9.62
N PRO A 6 -9.34 -7.94 9.12
CA PRO A 6 -10.64 -8.56 8.85
C PRO A 6 -11.56 -8.61 10.09
N ALA A 7 -11.01 -8.95 11.26
CA ALA A 7 -11.77 -8.97 12.50
C ALA A 7 -12.27 -7.57 12.91
N LEU A 8 -11.44 -6.52 12.74
CA LEU A 8 -11.83 -5.14 12.97
C LEU A 8 -12.97 -4.70 12.04
N ILE A 9 -12.84 -5.03 10.75
CA ILE A 9 -13.86 -4.71 9.76
C ILE A 9 -15.20 -5.36 10.14
N ASP A 10 -15.18 -6.65 10.43
CA ASP A 10 -16.41 -7.41 10.72
C ASP A 10 -17.09 -6.98 12.03
N LYS A 11 -16.32 -6.75 13.09
CA LYS A 11 -16.87 -6.48 14.42
C LYS A 11 -17.19 -5.01 14.67
N SER A 12 -16.43 -4.08 14.08
CA SER A 12 -16.49 -2.67 14.48
C SER A 12 -16.75 -1.70 13.32
N VAL A 13 -16.18 -1.95 12.13
CA VAL A 13 -16.43 -1.07 10.97
C VAL A 13 -17.84 -1.32 10.42
N LYS A 14 -18.23 -2.57 10.18
CA LYS A 14 -19.56 -2.92 9.68
C LYS A 14 -20.70 -2.51 10.62
N THR A 15 -20.42 -2.41 11.91
CA THR A 15 -21.39 -1.95 12.92
C THR A 15 -21.43 -0.43 13.09
N GLY A 16 -20.55 0.30 12.40
CA GLY A 16 -20.46 1.76 12.46
C GLY A 16 -19.76 2.31 13.71
N GLN A 17 -19.16 1.47 14.53
CA GLN A 17 -18.45 1.89 15.74
C GLN A 17 -17.07 2.49 15.41
N VAL A 18 -16.44 2.05 14.32
CA VAL A 18 -15.11 2.49 13.87
C VAL A 18 -15.17 2.82 12.39
N SER A 19 -14.51 3.90 11.99
CA SER A 19 -14.11 4.12 10.59
C SER A 19 -12.67 3.68 10.40
N LEU A 20 -12.37 2.97 9.30
CA LEU A 20 -11.03 2.53 8.96
C LEU A 20 -10.58 3.22 7.66
N GLU A 21 -9.44 3.90 7.72
CA GLU A 21 -8.76 4.47 6.57
C GLU A 21 -7.40 3.81 6.42
N ILE A 22 -7.04 3.38 5.20
CA ILE A 22 -5.70 2.92 4.87
C ILE A 22 -5.00 4.03 4.09
N ARG A 23 -3.86 4.50 4.61
CA ARG A 23 -2.96 5.42 3.93
C ARG A 23 -1.71 4.69 3.46
N ASN A 24 -1.38 4.87 2.19
CA ASN A 24 -0.17 4.30 1.63
C ASN A 24 1.06 5.06 2.14
N PHE A 25 2.09 4.35 2.56
CA PHE A 25 3.41 4.88 2.86
C PHE A 25 4.40 4.26 1.89
N VAL A 26 4.72 4.99 0.83
CA VAL A 26 5.58 4.53 -0.26
C VAL A 26 7.02 4.97 -0.04
N ARG A 27 7.98 4.08 -0.28
CA ARG A 27 9.42 4.27 -0.01
C ARG A 27 10.27 4.25 -1.27
N ASP A 28 9.80 3.53 -2.28
CA ASP A 28 10.54 3.27 -3.51
C ASP A 28 9.58 3.09 -4.72
N PRO A 29 10.07 3.01 -5.95
CA PRO A 29 9.25 2.84 -7.14
C PRO A 29 8.38 1.58 -7.16
N ALA A 30 8.80 0.49 -6.51
CA ALA A 30 8.01 -0.73 -6.44
C ALA A 30 6.80 -0.57 -5.50
N ASP A 31 7.01 0.06 -4.34
CA ASP A 31 5.92 0.42 -3.43
C ASP A 31 4.89 1.33 -4.11
N ILE A 32 5.36 2.33 -4.88
CA ILE A 32 4.47 3.23 -5.63
C ILE A 32 3.69 2.45 -6.70
N ALA A 33 4.34 1.57 -7.45
CA ALA A 33 3.67 0.75 -8.47
C ALA A 33 2.56 -0.13 -7.85
N ALA A 34 2.86 -0.81 -6.75
CA ALA A 34 1.88 -1.60 -6.02
C ALA A 34 0.70 -0.76 -5.50
N ALA A 35 0.99 0.43 -4.93
CA ALA A 35 -0.04 1.34 -4.43
C ALA A 35 -0.92 1.89 -5.56
N LEU A 36 -0.35 2.34 -6.68
CA LEU A 36 -1.11 2.81 -7.84
C LEU A 36 -2.06 1.73 -8.38
N LEU A 37 -1.57 0.49 -8.47
CA LEU A 37 -2.37 -0.61 -9.00
C LEU A 37 -3.49 -1.04 -8.04
N THR A 38 -3.28 -1.01 -6.74
CA THR A 38 -4.35 -1.32 -5.77
C THR A 38 -5.45 -0.25 -5.77
N ARG A 39 -5.12 1.00 -6.08
CA ARG A 39 -6.06 2.12 -6.21
C ARG A 39 -6.75 2.19 -7.56
N CYS A 40 -6.20 1.52 -8.58
CA CYS A 40 -6.63 1.57 -9.98
C CYS A 40 -8.09 1.15 -10.22
N GLY A 41 -8.64 0.28 -9.39
CA GLY A 41 -10.03 -0.18 -9.45
C GLY A 41 -11.02 0.73 -8.73
N GLY A 42 -10.57 1.79 -8.08
CA GLY A 42 -11.39 2.65 -7.22
C GLY A 42 -11.65 2.06 -5.82
N ALA A 43 -12.55 2.67 -5.08
CA ALA A 43 -12.75 2.39 -3.65
C ALA A 43 -13.27 0.97 -3.36
N THR A 44 -14.12 0.42 -4.23
CA THR A 44 -14.80 -0.87 -3.97
C THR A 44 -13.82 -2.05 -3.88
N PRO A 45 -12.89 -2.28 -4.83
CA PRO A 45 -11.95 -3.39 -4.74
C PRO A 45 -10.70 -3.07 -3.91
N TYR A 46 -10.51 -1.82 -3.47
CA TYR A 46 -9.25 -1.34 -2.89
C TYR A 46 -8.77 -2.18 -1.71
N PHE A 47 -9.61 -2.41 -0.71
CA PHE A 47 -9.20 -3.17 0.49
C PHE A 47 -8.81 -4.61 0.16
N GLN A 48 -9.63 -5.30 -0.62
CA GLN A 48 -9.36 -6.68 -1.00
C GLN A 48 -8.11 -6.79 -1.87
N LEU A 49 -7.93 -5.87 -2.81
CA LEU A 49 -6.78 -5.88 -3.69
C LEU A 49 -5.49 -5.53 -2.94
N THR A 50 -5.57 -4.63 -1.97
CA THR A 50 -4.45 -4.28 -1.08
C THR A 50 -4.04 -5.48 -0.22
N GLU A 51 -4.99 -6.18 0.41
CA GLU A 51 -4.72 -7.37 1.19
C GLU A 51 -4.04 -8.46 0.34
N GLN A 52 -4.55 -8.72 -0.85
CA GLN A 52 -3.96 -9.68 -1.78
C GLN A 52 -2.57 -9.27 -2.27
N MET A 53 -2.33 -7.97 -2.48
CA MET A 53 -1.02 -7.43 -2.88
C MET A 53 0.03 -7.66 -1.78
N PHE A 54 -0.33 -7.42 -0.52
CA PHE A 54 0.54 -7.73 0.61
C PHE A 54 0.76 -9.24 0.77
N GLY A 55 -0.30 -10.05 0.63
CA GLY A 55 -0.18 -11.51 0.69
C GLY A 55 0.73 -12.12 -0.38
N ALA A 56 0.89 -11.44 -1.53
CA ALA A 56 1.81 -11.84 -2.60
C ALA A 56 3.16 -11.11 -2.55
N GLN A 57 3.45 -10.35 -1.49
CA GLN A 57 4.60 -9.46 -1.43
C GLN A 57 5.94 -10.18 -1.64
N GLU A 58 6.13 -11.33 -1.03
CA GLU A 58 7.37 -12.12 -1.19
C GLU A 58 7.60 -12.54 -2.65
N GLU A 59 6.53 -12.88 -3.37
CA GLU A 59 6.61 -13.30 -4.77
C GLU A 59 7.06 -12.15 -5.67
N TRP A 60 6.39 -11.00 -5.63
CA TRP A 60 6.71 -9.89 -6.53
C TRP A 60 8.00 -9.17 -6.14
N ILE A 61 8.38 -9.09 -4.86
CA ILE A 61 9.71 -8.62 -4.44
C ILE A 61 10.79 -9.59 -4.91
N GLY A 62 10.57 -10.90 -4.79
CA GLY A 62 11.50 -11.91 -5.26
C GLY A 62 11.84 -11.76 -6.75
N ARG A 63 10.87 -11.40 -7.59
CA ARG A 63 11.11 -11.10 -9.01
C ARG A 63 12.06 -9.92 -9.21
N LEU A 64 11.89 -8.86 -8.42
CA LEU A 64 12.77 -7.68 -8.49
C LEU A 64 14.18 -7.98 -8.00
N GLN A 65 14.34 -8.84 -6.98
CA GLN A 65 15.65 -9.25 -6.48
C GLN A 65 16.44 -10.09 -7.48
N THR A 66 15.77 -10.75 -8.43
CA THR A 66 16.40 -11.56 -9.48
C THR A 66 16.70 -10.78 -10.76
N MET A 67 16.47 -9.47 -10.78
CA MET A 67 16.79 -8.63 -11.94
C MET A 67 18.28 -8.63 -12.26
N SER A 68 18.59 -8.62 -13.55
CA SER A 68 19.97 -8.52 -14.00
C SER A 68 20.59 -7.15 -13.68
N PRO A 69 21.92 -7.05 -13.53
CA PRO A 69 22.58 -5.74 -13.34
C PRO A 69 22.29 -4.75 -14.49
N ALA A 70 22.10 -5.25 -15.70
CA ALA A 70 21.76 -4.42 -16.86
C ALA A 70 20.36 -3.81 -16.73
N ASP A 71 19.36 -4.59 -16.30
CA ASP A 71 17.99 -4.10 -16.06
C ASP A 71 17.97 -3.08 -14.93
N GLN A 72 18.73 -3.34 -13.84
CA GLN A 72 18.86 -2.39 -12.73
C GLN A 72 19.45 -1.05 -13.18
N GLN A 73 20.49 -1.08 -14.03
CA GLN A 73 21.10 0.11 -14.59
C GLN A 73 20.14 0.88 -15.50
N GLN A 74 19.33 0.17 -16.30
CA GLN A 74 18.32 0.81 -17.13
C GLN A 74 17.26 1.53 -16.28
N LEU A 75 16.80 0.90 -15.21
CA LEU A 75 15.85 1.53 -14.29
C LEU A 75 16.38 2.82 -13.65
N GLN A 76 17.66 2.84 -13.27
CA GLN A 76 18.30 4.03 -12.68
C GLN A 76 18.40 5.21 -13.65
N ALA A 77 18.36 4.97 -14.96
CA ALA A 77 18.39 5.99 -16.00
C ALA A 77 17.00 6.59 -16.31
N LEU A 78 15.92 6.01 -15.79
CA LEU A 78 14.55 6.46 -16.02
C LEU A 78 14.17 7.64 -15.12
N SER A 79 13.21 8.44 -15.59
CA SER A 79 12.53 9.40 -14.70
C SER A 79 11.70 8.64 -13.64
N PRO A 80 11.39 9.27 -12.48
CA PRO A 80 10.65 8.58 -11.41
C PRO A 80 9.34 7.92 -11.86
N PRO A 81 8.44 8.56 -12.63
CA PRO A 81 7.23 7.88 -13.13
C PRO A 81 7.53 6.71 -14.08
N GLN A 82 8.56 6.84 -14.93
CA GLN A 82 8.98 5.75 -15.81
C GLN A 82 9.56 4.56 -15.04
N ALA A 83 10.33 4.83 -13.97
CA ALA A 83 10.86 3.79 -13.10
C ALA A 83 9.74 3.03 -12.38
N VAL A 84 8.68 3.72 -11.94
CA VAL A 84 7.49 3.09 -11.34
C VAL A 84 6.79 2.16 -12.33
N ALA A 85 6.57 2.61 -13.57
CA ALA A 85 5.93 1.78 -14.58
C ALA A 85 6.79 0.53 -14.90
N ALA A 86 8.09 0.70 -15.07
CA ALA A 86 9.01 -0.39 -15.33
C ALA A 86 9.12 -1.38 -14.16
N MET A 87 9.12 -0.89 -12.90
CA MET A 87 9.08 -1.74 -11.71
C MET A 87 7.78 -2.55 -11.64
N GLY A 88 6.64 -1.95 -11.95
CA GLY A 88 5.35 -2.64 -12.01
C GLY A 88 5.33 -3.79 -13.03
N GLU A 89 5.93 -3.59 -14.21
CA GLU A 89 6.11 -4.63 -15.25
C GLU A 89 7.05 -5.75 -14.75
N GLN A 90 8.23 -5.40 -14.25
CA GLN A 90 9.26 -6.36 -13.81
C GLN A 90 8.79 -7.20 -12.61
N ALA A 91 8.07 -6.61 -11.68
CA ALA A 91 7.47 -7.31 -10.55
C ALA A 91 6.28 -8.21 -10.95
N GLY A 92 5.80 -8.12 -12.22
CA GLY A 92 4.65 -8.87 -12.69
C GLY A 92 3.32 -8.37 -12.13
N LEU A 93 3.28 -7.12 -11.64
CA LEU A 93 2.09 -6.57 -10.98
C LEU A 93 0.94 -6.30 -11.94
N ILE A 94 1.22 -6.06 -13.23
CA ILE A 94 0.17 -5.92 -14.25
C ILE A 94 -0.61 -7.22 -14.42
N ASP A 95 0.08 -8.36 -14.51
CA ASP A 95 -0.58 -9.65 -14.58
C ASP A 95 -1.31 -9.99 -13.29
N PHE A 96 -0.73 -9.61 -12.14
CA PHE A 96 -1.35 -9.79 -10.84
C PHE A 96 -2.72 -9.12 -10.76
N VAL A 97 -2.84 -7.85 -11.17
CA VAL A 97 -4.12 -7.12 -11.12
C VAL A 97 -5.05 -7.53 -12.27
N ARG A 98 -4.51 -7.94 -13.42
CA ARG A 98 -5.31 -8.46 -14.55
C ARG A 98 -6.10 -9.70 -14.16
N LEU A 99 -5.48 -10.62 -13.43
CA LEU A 99 -6.16 -11.82 -12.88
C LEU A 99 -7.24 -11.49 -11.84
N ARG A 100 -7.27 -10.22 -11.38
CA ARG A 100 -8.22 -9.70 -10.37
C ARG A 100 -9.21 -8.68 -10.92
N GLY A 101 -9.35 -8.65 -12.26
CA GLY A 101 -10.38 -7.88 -12.93
C GLY A 101 -9.98 -6.48 -13.41
N ILE A 102 -8.70 -6.09 -13.30
CA ILE A 102 -8.18 -4.84 -13.87
C ILE A 102 -7.48 -5.15 -15.19
N PRO A 103 -8.02 -4.75 -16.35
CA PRO A 103 -7.39 -5.00 -17.64
C PRO A 103 -5.95 -4.43 -17.71
N ALA A 104 -5.06 -5.12 -18.43
CA ALA A 104 -3.65 -4.73 -18.52
C ALA A 104 -3.44 -3.30 -19.04
N ASP A 105 -4.23 -2.86 -20.02
CA ASP A 105 -4.14 -1.49 -20.55
C ASP A 105 -4.58 -0.46 -19.49
N LYS A 106 -5.60 -0.78 -18.69
CA LYS A 106 -6.01 0.07 -17.57
C LYS A 106 -4.92 0.11 -16.49
N ALA A 107 -4.32 -1.02 -16.17
CA ALA A 107 -3.20 -1.10 -15.22
C ALA A 107 -2.02 -0.21 -15.66
N ARG A 108 -1.65 -0.25 -16.95
CA ARG A 108 -0.60 0.63 -17.49
C ARG A 108 -0.97 2.10 -17.42
N GLN A 109 -2.24 2.46 -17.68
CA GLN A 109 -2.71 3.83 -17.51
C GLN A 109 -2.59 4.30 -16.05
N CYS A 110 -2.94 3.45 -15.09
CA CYS A 110 -2.81 3.78 -13.68
C CYS A 110 -1.35 3.93 -13.24
N LEU A 111 -0.44 3.12 -13.77
CA LEU A 111 1.01 3.26 -13.52
C LEU A 111 1.60 4.55 -14.11
N ALA A 112 0.98 5.11 -15.15
CA ALA A 112 1.37 6.36 -15.80
C ALA A 112 0.63 7.59 -15.24
N ASP A 113 -0.22 7.43 -14.22
CA ASP A 113 -0.98 8.53 -13.64
C ASP A 113 -0.10 9.37 -12.71
N GLU A 114 0.39 10.50 -13.24
CA GLU A 114 1.26 11.41 -12.49
C GLU A 114 0.53 12.10 -11.32
N ALA A 115 -0.78 12.31 -11.42
CA ALA A 115 -1.53 12.94 -10.33
C ALA A 115 -1.63 11.99 -9.13
N GLU A 116 -1.97 10.72 -9.35
CA GLU A 116 -1.97 9.70 -8.30
C GLU A 116 -0.56 9.42 -7.76
N PHE A 117 0.47 9.42 -8.62
CA PHE A 117 1.86 9.31 -8.20
C PHE A 117 2.22 10.43 -7.20
N ASN A 118 1.95 11.69 -7.54
CA ASN A 118 2.24 12.83 -6.68
C ASN A 118 1.46 12.74 -5.36
N GLN A 119 0.19 12.35 -5.41
CA GLN A 119 -0.63 12.16 -4.22
C GLN A 119 -0.05 11.09 -3.27
N LEU A 120 0.48 9.99 -3.79
CA LEU A 120 1.12 8.95 -2.98
C LEU A 120 2.40 9.46 -2.31
N VAL A 121 3.22 10.22 -3.04
CA VAL A 121 4.43 10.84 -2.50
C VAL A 121 4.08 11.85 -1.40
N GLU A 122 3.11 12.73 -1.64
CA GLU A 122 2.63 13.70 -0.65
C GLU A 122 2.06 13.00 0.60
N MET A 123 1.30 11.91 0.44
CA MET A 123 0.76 11.13 1.55
C MET A 123 1.87 10.55 2.43
N ALA A 124 2.95 10.02 1.82
CA ALA A 124 4.10 9.50 2.56
C ALA A 124 4.87 10.61 3.29
N GLN A 125 5.03 11.78 2.66
CA GLN A 125 5.67 12.96 3.29
C GLN A 125 4.82 13.50 4.45
N ALA A 126 3.50 13.58 4.27
CA ALA A 126 2.58 14.02 5.32
C ALA A 126 2.69 13.14 6.56
N ALA A 127 2.80 11.82 6.42
CA ALA A 127 2.92 10.91 7.55
C ALA A 127 4.12 11.24 8.46
N THR A 128 5.27 11.56 7.88
CA THR A 128 6.49 11.93 8.65
C THR A 128 6.46 13.36 9.16
N THR A 129 5.71 14.25 8.51
CA THR A 129 5.55 15.65 8.94
C THR A 129 4.55 15.78 10.08
N GLU A 130 3.40 15.12 9.97
CA GLU A 130 2.36 15.13 10.99
C GLU A 130 2.77 14.35 12.25
N TYR A 131 3.58 13.29 12.07
CA TYR A 131 4.04 12.43 13.15
C TYR A 131 5.57 12.35 13.17
N PRO A 132 6.27 13.28 13.85
CA PRO A 132 7.74 13.33 13.86
C PRO A 132 8.43 12.05 14.36
N ASN A 133 7.72 11.26 15.17
CA ASN A 133 8.20 9.96 15.68
C ASN A 133 7.63 8.78 14.88
N PHE A 134 7.26 8.98 13.61
CA PHE A 134 6.72 7.92 12.76
C PHE A 134 7.70 6.75 12.65
N PRO A 135 7.34 5.55 13.16
CA PRO A 135 8.30 4.43 13.30
C PRO A 135 8.46 3.61 12.01
N GLY A 136 7.70 3.92 10.95
CA GLY A 136 7.61 3.11 9.74
C GLY A 136 6.27 2.37 9.64
N THR A 137 6.24 1.25 8.93
CA THR A 137 5.01 0.48 8.68
C THR A 137 5.09 -0.92 9.30
N PRO A 138 3.98 -1.45 9.84
CA PRO A 138 2.68 -0.79 9.99
C PRO A 138 2.66 0.23 11.13
N THR A 139 2.02 1.37 10.91
CA THR A 139 1.72 2.38 11.93
C THR A 139 0.22 2.60 12.02
N PHE A 140 -0.30 2.73 13.22
CA PHE A 140 -1.71 2.98 13.48
C PHE A 140 -1.91 4.33 14.18
N ILE A 141 -2.92 5.05 13.72
CA ILE A 141 -3.34 6.34 14.28
C ILE A 141 -4.80 6.16 14.71
N ILE A 142 -5.09 6.42 15.98
CA ILE A 142 -6.42 6.27 16.57
C ILE A 142 -6.89 7.65 17.01
N ASN A 143 -7.99 8.14 16.42
CA ASN A 143 -8.55 9.45 16.69
C ASN A 143 -7.53 10.60 16.59
N GLY A 144 -6.59 10.51 15.61
CA GLY A 144 -5.56 11.51 15.37
C GLY A 144 -4.27 11.34 16.19
N GLU A 145 -4.20 10.37 17.09
CA GLU A 145 -3.03 10.12 17.94
C GLU A 145 -2.27 8.85 17.48
N LEU A 146 -0.94 8.93 17.53
CA LEU A 146 -0.07 7.80 17.20
C LEU A 146 -0.24 6.69 18.25
N ALA A 147 -0.60 5.50 17.81
CA ALA A 147 -0.70 4.32 18.66
C ALA A 147 0.68 3.65 18.81
N ASP A 148 1.44 4.09 19.83
CA ASP A 148 2.78 3.53 20.09
C ASP A 148 2.75 2.03 20.33
N ASN A 149 3.77 1.33 19.82
CA ASN A 149 3.93 -0.13 19.99
C ASN A 149 2.69 -0.93 19.57
N ALA A 150 2.01 -0.55 18.49
CA ALA A 150 0.80 -1.21 18.00
C ALA A 150 1.01 -2.01 16.70
N GLY A 151 2.23 -2.46 16.42
CA GLY A 151 2.59 -3.14 15.17
C GLY A 151 1.94 -4.52 14.97
N THR A 152 1.37 -5.13 16.01
CA THR A 152 0.63 -6.40 15.92
C THR A 152 -0.82 -6.22 16.36
N TRP A 153 -1.69 -7.17 16.00
CA TRP A 153 -3.10 -7.11 16.37
C TRP A 153 -3.30 -7.16 17.90
N GLU A 154 -2.55 -8.01 18.58
CA GLU A 154 -2.62 -8.19 20.03
C GLU A 154 -2.30 -6.88 20.79
N LEU A 155 -1.46 -6.03 20.21
CA LEU A 155 -1.09 -4.73 20.78
C LEU A 155 -2.05 -3.61 20.35
N LEU A 156 -2.64 -3.71 19.15
CA LEU A 156 -3.57 -2.73 18.59
C LEU A 156 -4.99 -2.85 19.16
N GLU A 157 -5.53 -4.07 19.26
CA GLU A 157 -6.93 -4.32 19.65
C GLU A 157 -7.29 -3.68 21.00
N PRO A 158 -6.48 -3.81 22.08
CA PRO A 158 -6.79 -3.16 23.37
C PRO A 158 -6.88 -1.64 23.28
N LYS A 159 -6.07 -1.00 22.42
CA LYS A 159 -6.08 0.45 22.22
C LYS A 159 -7.35 0.91 21.50
N ILE A 160 -7.80 0.15 20.50
CA ILE A 160 -9.09 0.41 19.83
C ILE A 160 -10.24 0.27 20.83
N GLN A 161 -10.24 -0.79 21.64
CA GLN A 161 -11.27 -1.00 22.67
C GLN A 161 -11.28 0.11 23.73
N GLN A 162 -10.11 0.65 24.06
CA GLN A 162 -10.03 1.82 24.97
C GLN A 162 -10.62 3.08 24.34
N ALA A 163 -10.39 3.31 23.04
CA ALA A 163 -10.90 4.47 22.32
C ALA A 163 -12.42 4.42 22.07
N LEU A 164 -13.06 3.26 22.23
CA LEU A 164 -14.50 3.05 22.08
C LEU A 164 -15.29 3.26 23.39
N ARG A 165 -14.61 3.48 24.51
CA ARG A 165 -15.25 3.71 25.83
C ARG A 165 -15.56 5.17 26.06
#